data_f49a13b1d14682e0d7d312bf8457f76c
#
_entry.id   f49a13b1d14682e0d7d312bf8457f76c
#
_cell.length_a   1.000
_cell.length_b   1.000
_cell.length_c   1.000
_cell.angle_alpha   90.00
_cell.angle_beta   90.00
_cell.angle_gamma   90.00
#
_symmetry.space_group_name_H-M   'P 1'
#
loop_
_entity.id
_entity.type
_entity.pdbx_description
1 polymer ?
#
loop_
_entity_poly.entity_id
_entity_poly.type
_entity_poly.pdbx_seq_one_letter_code
_entity_poly.pdbx_strand_id
1 'polypeptide(L)'
;MALCLMKRLQMAGNKPIALIGGGTAMIGDPSGRTDMRQMMTKETINHNVECFKKQMSRFIDFSDGKAMLVNNADWLLDLNYVELLREVGPCFSVNNMLRAECYKQRMEKGLSFLEFNYMIMQSYDFYELYQKYGCNMQFGGNDQWSNMLGGTELIRRKLGPDADAYAMTITLLLNSEGKKMGKTQSGAVWLDPNKTSPFDFYQYWRNVADADVMRCIRMLTFLPLEEIDAMDSWEGSKLNEAKEILAFELTKLVHGEEEAQKAQDAARAL
;
A
#
# COMPACT_ATOMS: atom_id res chain seq x y z
N MET A 1 4.15 4.38 -2.41
CA MET A 1 4.69 3.10 -2.95
C MET A 1 3.59 2.21 -3.53
N ALA A 2 2.66 1.65 -2.74
CA ALA A 2 1.62 0.76 -3.25
C ALA A 2 0.81 1.38 -4.41
N LEU A 3 0.33 2.60 -4.28
CA LEU A 3 -0.40 3.30 -5.35
C LEU A 3 0.45 3.56 -6.59
N CYS A 4 1.75 3.84 -6.43
CA CYS A 4 2.67 3.99 -7.58
C CYS A 4 2.85 2.66 -8.31
N LEU A 5 2.97 1.54 -7.60
CA LEU A 5 3.01 0.22 -8.22
C LEU A 5 1.72 -0.10 -8.97
N MET A 6 0.56 0.13 -8.35
CA MET A 6 -0.74 -0.07 -9.01
C MET A 6 -0.85 0.74 -10.30
N LYS A 7 -0.43 2.02 -10.27
CA LYS A 7 -0.41 2.87 -11.46
C LYS A 7 0.52 2.32 -12.53
N ARG A 8 1.73 1.87 -12.18
CA ARG A 8 2.65 1.24 -13.15
C ARG A 8 2.07 -0.01 -13.78
N LEU A 9 1.44 -0.88 -12.98
CA LEU A 9 0.77 -2.08 -13.49
C LEU A 9 -0.38 -1.73 -14.42
N GLN A 10 -1.15 -0.69 -14.11
CA GLN A 10 -2.20 -0.20 -15.00
C GLN A 10 -1.63 0.35 -16.31
N MET A 11 -0.57 1.15 -16.26
CA MET A 11 0.12 1.65 -17.46
C MET A 11 0.69 0.52 -18.33
N ALA A 12 1.08 -0.60 -17.71
CA ALA A 12 1.53 -1.81 -18.41
C ALA A 12 0.39 -2.69 -18.96
N GLY A 13 -0.86 -2.23 -18.90
CA GLY A 13 -2.01 -2.94 -19.45
C GLY A 13 -2.66 -3.94 -18.46
N ASN A 14 -2.23 -4.00 -17.21
CA ASN A 14 -2.89 -4.81 -16.20
C ASN A 14 -4.08 -4.06 -15.61
N LYS A 15 -5.00 -4.82 -15.00
CA LYS A 15 -6.17 -4.29 -14.31
C LYS A 15 -6.00 -4.38 -12.80
N PRO A 16 -5.54 -3.32 -12.13
CA PRO A 16 -5.35 -3.35 -10.69
C PRO A 16 -6.69 -3.37 -9.96
N ILE A 17 -6.71 -4.08 -8.82
CA ILE A 17 -7.82 -4.11 -7.88
C ILE A 17 -7.37 -3.42 -6.59
N ALA A 18 -7.99 -2.30 -6.26
CA ALA A 18 -7.81 -1.63 -4.99
C ALA A 18 -8.77 -2.26 -3.97
N LEU A 19 -8.25 -3.14 -3.12
CA LEU A 19 -9.00 -3.75 -2.03
C LEU A 19 -9.00 -2.83 -0.81
N ILE A 20 -10.17 -2.39 -0.40
CA ILE A 20 -10.37 -1.66 0.85
C ILE A 20 -10.74 -2.65 1.95
N GLY A 21 -10.00 -2.60 3.05
CA GLY A 21 -10.18 -3.49 4.19
C GLY A 21 -11.27 -3.03 5.17
N GLY A 22 -12.49 -2.74 4.70
CA GLY A 22 -13.60 -2.32 5.58
C GLY A 22 -13.96 -3.37 6.62
N GLY A 23 -13.96 -4.65 6.26
CA GLY A 23 -14.18 -5.77 7.19
C GLY A 23 -12.96 -6.03 8.08
N THR A 24 -11.77 -6.13 7.49
CA THR A 24 -10.53 -6.39 8.25
C THR A 24 -10.12 -5.24 9.17
N ALA A 25 -10.53 -4.01 8.88
CA ALA A 25 -10.31 -2.86 9.76
C ALA A 25 -11.04 -2.97 11.11
N MET A 26 -12.11 -3.78 11.17
CA MET A 26 -12.82 -4.06 12.44
C MET A 26 -12.00 -4.97 13.36
N ILE A 27 -11.05 -5.73 12.82
CA ILE A 27 -10.17 -6.65 13.55
C ILE A 27 -8.83 -5.99 13.85
N GLY A 28 -8.18 -5.41 12.85
CA GLY A 28 -6.87 -4.80 12.91
C GLY A 28 -5.72 -5.78 12.60
N ASP A 29 -4.89 -5.40 11.64
CA ASP A 29 -3.72 -6.17 11.21
C ASP A 29 -2.62 -6.15 12.28
N PRO A 30 -2.17 -7.31 12.80
CA PRO A 30 -1.05 -7.40 13.74
C PRO A 30 0.33 -7.24 13.09
N SER A 31 0.42 -7.36 11.76
CA SER A 31 1.69 -7.39 11.02
C SER A 31 2.53 -6.12 11.22
N GLY A 32 3.82 -6.29 11.50
CA GLY A 32 4.76 -5.18 11.67
C GLY A 32 4.50 -4.29 12.89
N ARG A 33 3.81 -4.80 13.92
CA ARG A 33 3.47 -4.10 15.15
C ARG A 33 3.82 -4.90 16.40
N THR A 34 4.05 -4.18 17.47
CA THR A 34 4.27 -4.75 18.80
C THR A 34 3.03 -4.70 19.69
N ASP A 35 2.07 -3.82 19.37
CA ASP A 35 0.87 -3.57 20.17
C ASP A 35 -0.40 -3.78 19.35
N MET A 36 -1.49 -4.19 20.01
CA MET A 36 -2.80 -4.36 19.39
C MET A 36 -3.33 -3.02 18.84
N ARG A 37 -4.01 -3.05 17.69
CA ARG A 37 -4.69 -1.88 17.15
C ARG A 37 -5.90 -1.52 17.99
N GLN A 38 -6.19 -0.23 18.11
CA GLN A 38 -7.47 0.23 18.65
C GLN A 38 -8.59 -0.12 17.66
N MET A 39 -9.70 -0.61 18.18
CA MET A 39 -10.88 -0.91 17.38
C MET A 39 -11.54 0.40 16.94
N MET A 40 -11.84 0.49 15.65
CA MET A 40 -12.54 1.63 15.07
C MET A 40 -14.05 1.38 15.00
N THR A 41 -14.84 2.44 15.09
CA THR A 41 -16.29 2.34 14.85
C THR A 41 -16.59 2.15 13.36
N LYS A 42 -17.76 1.60 13.04
CA LYS A 42 -18.21 1.47 11.64
C LYS A 42 -18.26 2.80 10.91
N GLU A 43 -18.69 3.86 11.57
CA GLU A 43 -18.76 5.22 11.03
C GLU A 43 -17.37 5.73 10.65
N THR A 44 -16.38 5.53 11.53
CA THR A 44 -14.98 5.89 11.26
C THR A 44 -14.41 5.09 10.08
N ILE A 45 -14.70 3.80 10.02
CA ILE A 45 -14.27 2.93 8.91
C ILE A 45 -14.88 3.40 7.60
N ASN A 46 -16.19 3.65 7.55
CA ASN A 46 -16.87 4.12 6.35
C ASN A 46 -16.34 5.49 5.88
N HIS A 47 -16.11 6.42 6.81
CA HIS A 47 -15.49 7.71 6.49
C HIS A 47 -14.09 7.51 5.86
N ASN A 48 -13.25 6.67 6.45
CA ASN A 48 -11.92 6.36 5.92
C ASN A 48 -11.97 5.72 4.53
N VAL A 49 -12.93 4.82 4.29
CA VAL A 49 -13.16 4.19 2.97
C VAL A 49 -13.39 5.26 1.90
N GLU A 50 -14.26 6.23 2.16
CA GLU A 50 -14.54 7.32 1.20
C GLU A 50 -13.32 8.23 1.00
N CYS A 51 -12.57 8.51 2.05
CA CYS A 51 -11.31 9.25 1.94
C CYS A 51 -10.28 8.51 1.06
N PHE A 52 -10.12 7.19 1.25
CA PHE A 52 -9.22 6.38 0.42
C PHE A 52 -9.65 6.33 -1.05
N LYS A 53 -10.94 6.14 -1.33
CA LYS A 53 -11.47 6.18 -2.70
C LYS A 53 -11.06 7.47 -3.41
N LYS A 54 -11.29 8.62 -2.77
CA LYS A 54 -10.95 9.93 -3.32
C LYS A 54 -9.44 10.10 -3.56
N GLN A 55 -8.60 9.62 -2.64
CA GLN A 55 -7.15 9.70 -2.82
C GLN A 55 -6.64 8.76 -3.91
N MET A 56 -7.12 7.52 -3.94
CA MET A 56 -6.70 6.52 -4.94
C MET A 56 -7.05 6.93 -6.36
N SER A 57 -8.20 7.59 -6.57
CA SER A 57 -8.63 8.06 -7.89
C SER A 57 -7.70 9.10 -8.53
N ARG A 58 -6.79 9.69 -7.76
CA ARG A 58 -5.73 10.56 -8.31
C ARG A 58 -4.57 9.77 -8.94
N PHE A 59 -4.39 8.53 -8.53
CA PHE A 59 -3.32 7.65 -9.02
C PHE A 59 -3.82 6.67 -10.07
N ILE A 60 -5.01 6.13 -9.87
CA ILE A 60 -5.57 5.01 -10.60
C ILE A 60 -6.79 5.48 -11.38
N ASP A 61 -6.84 5.15 -12.65
CA ASP A 61 -8.03 5.34 -13.50
C ASP A 61 -9.00 4.18 -13.29
N PHE A 62 -10.12 4.47 -12.62
CA PHE A 62 -11.21 3.51 -12.38
C PHE A 62 -12.30 3.55 -13.46
N SER A 63 -12.16 4.39 -14.49
CA SER A 63 -13.15 4.46 -15.58
C SER A 63 -13.10 3.20 -16.45
N ASP A 64 -14.22 2.91 -17.10
CA ASP A 64 -14.34 1.89 -18.13
C ASP A 64 -13.80 0.50 -17.79
N GLY A 65 -13.80 0.14 -16.49
CA GLY A 65 -13.30 -1.14 -16.02
C GLY A 65 -11.77 -1.30 -16.09
N LYS A 66 -11.01 -0.21 -16.24
CA LYS A 66 -9.52 -0.22 -16.26
C LYS A 66 -8.90 -0.57 -14.91
N ALA A 67 -9.64 -0.36 -13.84
CA ALA A 67 -9.31 -0.78 -12.49
C ALA A 67 -10.58 -1.06 -11.70
N MET A 68 -10.47 -1.74 -10.58
CA MET A 68 -11.60 -2.01 -9.68
C MET A 68 -11.28 -1.49 -8.29
N LEU A 69 -12.32 -1.02 -7.60
CA LEU A 69 -12.27 -0.70 -6.19
C LEU A 69 -13.31 -1.57 -5.51
N VAL A 70 -12.86 -2.42 -4.60
CA VAL A 70 -13.70 -3.38 -3.87
C VAL A 70 -13.47 -3.25 -2.37
N ASN A 71 -14.46 -3.64 -1.58
CA ASN A 71 -14.41 -3.61 -0.13
C ASN A 71 -14.60 -5.03 0.42
N ASN A 72 -13.68 -5.51 1.24
CA ASN A 72 -13.80 -6.85 1.80
C ASN A 72 -14.94 -6.99 2.83
N ALA A 73 -15.51 -5.89 3.28
CA ALA A 73 -16.75 -5.91 4.06
C ALA A 73 -17.90 -6.61 3.32
N ASP A 74 -17.93 -6.53 1.98
CA ASP A 74 -18.99 -7.08 1.13
C ASP A 74 -19.06 -8.63 1.19
N TRP A 75 -18.02 -9.30 1.64
CA TRP A 75 -18.03 -10.75 1.84
C TRP A 75 -17.68 -11.18 3.27
N LEU A 76 -16.83 -10.44 3.99
CA LEU A 76 -16.42 -10.84 5.32
C LEU A 76 -17.52 -10.68 6.38
N LEU A 77 -18.40 -9.66 6.23
CA LEU A 77 -19.43 -9.39 7.24
C LEU A 77 -20.59 -10.37 7.19
N ASP A 78 -20.83 -11.00 6.05
CA ASP A 78 -21.90 -11.97 5.84
C ASP A 78 -21.44 -13.42 5.99
N LEU A 79 -20.15 -13.66 6.31
CA LEU A 79 -19.62 -15.00 6.48
C LEU A 79 -20.25 -15.70 7.69
N ASN A 80 -20.78 -16.91 7.46
CA ASN A 80 -21.13 -17.79 8.55
C ASN A 80 -19.86 -18.37 9.20
N TYR A 81 -19.68 -18.14 10.49
CA TYR A 81 -18.48 -18.55 11.21
C TYR A 81 -18.24 -20.06 11.17
N VAL A 82 -19.30 -20.86 11.34
CA VAL A 82 -19.18 -22.35 11.34
C VAL A 82 -18.81 -22.85 9.94
N GLU A 83 -19.43 -22.28 8.91
CA GLU A 83 -19.11 -22.63 7.51
C GLU A 83 -17.67 -22.24 7.15
N LEU A 84 -17.21 -21.05 7.55
CA LEU A 84 -15.83 -20.63 7.36
C LEU A 84 -14.85 -21.61 8.04
N LEU A 85 -15.10 -21.99 9.29
CA LEU A 85 -14.26 -22.95 10.00
C LEU A 85 -14.24 -24.32 9.30
N ARG A 86 -15.38 -24.78 8.80
CA ARG A 86 -15.51 -26.07 8.12
C ARG A 86 -14.79 -26.09 6.77
N GLU A 87 -14.95 -25.04 5.98
CA GLU A 87 -14.48 -24.99 4.59
C GLU A 87 -13.04 -24.46 4.45
N VAL A 88 -12.66 -23.50 5.28
CA VAL A 88 -11.36 -22.81 5.20
C VAL A 88 -10.41 -23.24 6.31
N GLY A 89 -10.93 -23.52 7.50
CA GLY A 89 -10.13 -23.92 8.67
C GLY A 89 -9.16 -25.08 8.40
N PRO A 90 -9.56 -26.18 7.73
CA PRO A 90 -8.65 -27.30 7.42
C PRO A 90 -7.46 -26.91 6.53
N CYS A 91 -7.54 -25.78 5.82
CA CYS A 91 -6.45 -25.28 4.98
C CYS A 91 -5.33 -24.59 5.79
N PHE A 92 -5.54 -24.33 7.08
CA PHE A 92 -4.60 -23.65 7.95
C PHE A 92 -4.11 -24.54 9.08
N SER A 93 -2.79 -24.60 9.26
CA SER A 93 -2.17 -25.27 10.41
C SER A 93 -1.79 -24.20 11.45
N VAL A 94 -2.34 -24.31 12.66
CA VAL A 94 -2.02 -23.40 13.77
C VAL A 94 -0.50 -23.37 14.03
N ASN A 95 0.15 -24.54 14.00
CA ASN A 95 1.61 -24.62 14.21
C ASN A 95 2.40 -23.86 13.13
N ASN A 96 1.96 -23.86 11.88
CA ASN A 96 2.59 -23.11 10.81
C ASN A 96 2.29 -21.62 10.92
N MET A 97 1.06 -21.25 11.27
CA MET A 97 0.69 -19.85 11.49
C MET A 97 1.51 -19.22 12.62
N LEU A 98 1.68 -19.91 13.73
CA LEU A 98 2.47 -19.41 14.88
C LEU A 98 3.97 -19.21 14.55
N ARG A 99 4.49 -19.87 13.52
CA ARG A 99 5.86 -19.66 13.03
C ARG A 99 5.99 -18.44 12.10
N ALA A 100 4.86 -17.90 11.64
CA ALA A 100 4.86 -16.77 10.72
C ALA A 100 5.42 -15.50 11.39
N GLU A 101 6.21 -14.74 10.64
CA GLU A 101 6.89 -13.53 11.15
C GLU A 101 5.90 -12.49 11.69
N CYS A 102 4.72 -12.38 11.06
CA CYS A 102 3.68 -11.45 11.50
C CYS A 102 3.18 -11.69 12.93
N TYR A 103 3.34 -12.91 13.47
CA TYR A 103 2.91 -13.25 14.83
C TYR A 103 4.04 -13.25 15.87
N LYS A 104 5.29 -13.49 15.47
CA LYS A 104 6.42 -13.64 16.42
C LYS A 104 6.52 -12.48 17.40
N GLN A 105 6.52 -11.25 16.91
CA GLN A 105 6.63 -10.05 17.76
C GLN A 105 5.42 -9.88 18.70
N ARG A 106 4.24 -10.31 18.25
CA ARG A 106 3.02 -10.23 19.03
C ARG A 106 2.93 -11.31 20.11
N MET A 107 3.50 -12.49 19.85
CA MET A 107 3.50 -13.59 20.83
C MET A 107 4.20 -13.23 22.13
N GLU A 108 5.27 -12.42 22.08
CA GLU A 108 5.99 -11.96 23.27
C GLU A 108 5.13 -11.10 24.20
N LYS A 109 4.18 -10.33 23.63
CA LYS A 109 3.27 -9.42 24.36
C LYS A 109 1.85 -9.96 24.52
N GLY A 110 1.60 -11.16 24.03
CA GLY A 110 0.29 -11.79 24.04
C GLY A 110 -0.49 -11.53 22.74
N LEU A 111 -0.54 -12.54 21.85
CA LEU A 111 -1.33 -12.55 20.63
C LEU A 111 -2.77 -12.92 20.97
N SER A 112 -3.74 -12.03 20.67
CA SER A 112 -5.15 -12.32 20.85
C SER A 112 -5.68 -13.26 19.76
N PHE A 113 -6.74 -14.03 20.08
CA PHE A 113 -7.44 -14.85 19.08
C PHE A 113 -7.98 -14.01 17.91
N LEU A 114 -8.41 -12.78 18.19
CA LEU A 114 -8.86 -11.83 17.20
C LEU A 114 -7.75 -11.55 16.16
N GLU A 115 -6.56 -11.16 16.61
CA GLU A 115 -5.40 -10.86 15.77
C GLU A 115 -4.92 -12.12 15.01
N PHE A 116 -4.98 -13.28 15.67
CA PHE A 116 -4.58 -14.57 15.08
C PHE A 116 -5.42 -14.93 13.85
N ASN A 117 -6.70 -14.56 13.83
CA ASN A 117 -7.58 -14.81 12.69
C ASN A 117 -7.34 -13.86 11.49
N TYR A 118 -6.56 -12.79 11.65
CA TYR A 118 -6.35 -11.82 10.58
C TYR A 118 -5.76 -12.44 9.31
N MET A 119 -4.77 -13.32 9.45
CA MET A 119 -4.17 -14.04 8.32
C MET A 119 -5.20 -14.84 7.52
N ILE A 120 -6.13 -15.49 8.20
CA ILE A 120 -7.19 -16.29 7.57
C ILE A 120 -8.11 -15.37 6.75
N MET A 121 -8.46 -14.21 7.31
CA MET A 121 -9.35 -13.25 6.63
C MET A 121 -8.69 -12.64 5.39
N GLN A 122 -7.42 -12.23 5.47
CA GLN A 122 -6.71 -11.73 4.29
C GLN A 122 -6.47 -12.83 3.25
N SER A 123 -6.26 -14.06 3.68
CA SER A 123 -6.16 -15.21 2.77
C SER A 123 -7.48 -15.47 2.06
N TYR A 124 -8.59 -15.35 2.78
CA TYR A 124 -9.93 -15.46 2.23
C TYR A 124 -10.24 -14.32 1.24
N ASP A 125 -9.80 -13.10 1.52
CA ASP A 125 -9.90 -11.98 0.57
C ASP A 125 -9.26 -12.33 -0.76
N PHE A 126 -8.05 -12.90 -0.76
CA PHE A 126 -7.36 -13.26 -2.00
C PHE A 126 -8.11 -14.37 -2.74
N TYR A 127 -8.62 -15.36 -2.02
CA TYR A 127 -9.43 -16.45 -2.59
C TYR A 127 -10.72 -15.91 -3.24
N GLU A 128 -11.44 -14.99 -2.59
CA GLU A 128 -12.62 -14.33 -3.13
C GLU A 128 -12.29 -13.49 -4.38
N LEU A 129 -11.22 -12.72 -4.34
CA LEU A 129 -10.75 -11.91 -5.47
C LEU A 129 -10.35 -12.79 -6.66
N TYR A 130 -9.70 -13.93 -6.39
CA TYR A 130 -9.33 -14.90 -7.42
C TYR A 130 -10.57 -15.46 -8.11
N GLN A 131 -11.55 -15.92 -7.34
CA GLN A 131 -12.76 -16.52 -7.86
C GLN A 131 -13.68 -15.52 -8.58
N LYS A 132 -13.90 -14.35 -7.97
CA LYS A 132 -14.86 -13.37 -8.48
C LYS A 132 -14.32 -12.54 -9.65
N TYR A 133 -13.04 -12.25 -9.63
CA TYR A 133 -12.43 -11.27 -10.55
C TYR A 133 -11.23 -11.80 -11.32
N GLY A 134 -10.83 -13.04 -11.13
CA GLY A 134 -9.64 -13.61 -11.75
C GLY A 134 -8.34 -12.95 -11.28
N CYS A 135 -8.34 -12.36 -10.07
CA CYS A 135 -7.17 -11.73 -9.50
C CYS A 135 -6.14 -12.78 -9.10
N ASN A 136 -5.05 -12.89 -9.82
CA ASN A 136 -4.03 -13.92 -9.61
C ASN A 136 -2.75 -13.44 -8.93
N MET A 137 -2.65 -12.15 -8.56
CA MET A 137 -1.46 -11.63 -7.91
C MET A 137 -1.81 -10.64 -6.80
N GLN A 138 -1.21 -10.82 -5.61
CA GLN A 138 -1.33 -9.92 -4.48
C GLN A 138 0.01 -9.25 -4.19
N PHE A 139 -0.01 -7.94 -3.93
CA PHE A 139 1.15 -7.14 -3.60
C PHE A 139 1.03 -6.54 -2.21
N GLY A 140 2.14 -6.47 -1.50
CA GLY A 140 2.21 -5.83 -0.19
C GLY A 140 3.65 -5.51 0.21
N GLY A 141 3.82 -4.90 1.38
CA GLY A 141 5.14 -4.77 2.00
C GLY A 141 5.64 -6.11 2.54
N ASN A 142 6.91 -6.18 2.96
CA ASN A 142 7.49 -7.39 3.55
C ASN A 142 6.73 -7.85 4.81
N ASP A 143 6.15 -6.92 5.55
CA ASP A 143 5.29 -7.21 6.71
C ASP A 143 4.02 -7.99 6.35
N GLN A 144 3.57 -7.92 5.10
CA GLN A 144 2.39 -8.62 4.58
C GLN A 144 2.70 -10.01 3.99
N TRP A 145 3.97 -10.39 3.91
CA TRP A 145 4.39 -11.60 3.21
C TRP A 145 3.66 -12.87 3.68
N SER A 146 3.61 -13.08 5.00
CA SER A 146 2.94 -14.26 5.58
C SER A 146 1.44 -14.28 5.28
N ASN A 147 0.77 -13.13 5.32
CA ASN A 147 -0.66 -13.02 5.01
C ASN A 147 -0.92 -13.33 3.52
N MET A 148 -0.08 -12.81 2.62
CA MET A 148 -0.19 -13.06 1.18
C MET A 148 0.06 -14.54 0.83
N LEU A 149 1.06 -15.17 1.44
CA LEU A 149 1.34 -16.60 1.26
C LEU A 149 0.18 -17.47 1.77
N GLY A 150 -0.46 -17.07 2.87
CA GLY A 150 -1.69 -17.74 3.33
C GLY A 150 -2.77 -17.78 2.25
N GLY A 151 -2.91 -16.69 1.49
CA GLY A 151 -3.86 -16.60 0.36
C GLY A 151 -3.48 -17.49 -0.81
N THR A 152 -2.22 -17.49 -1.26
CA THR A 152 -1.76 -18.38 -2.34
C THR A 152 -1.94 -19.85 -1.96
N GLU A 153 -1.64 -20.23 -0.72
CA GLU A 153 -1.80 -21.58 -0.23
C GLU A 153 -3.28 -22.00 -0.12
N LEU A 154 -4.15 -21.10 0.34
CA LEU A 154 -5.60 -21.34 0.39
C LEU A 154 -6.16 -21.62 -1.02
N ILE A 155 -5.81 -20.78 -2.00
CA ILE A 155 -6.22 -20.93 -3.40
C ILE A 155 -5.77 -22.30 -3.92
N ARG A 156 -4.49 -22.66 -3.74
CA ARG A 156 -3.95 -23.94 -4.15
C ARG A 156 -4.67 -25.12 -3.51
N ARG A 157 -4.99 -25.05 -2.23
CA ARG A 157 -5.69 -26.15 -1.51
C ARG A 157 -7.15 -26.29 -1.91
N LYS A 158 -7.82 -25.17 -2.20
CA LYS A 158 -9.24 -25.18 -2.57
C LYS A 158 -9.48 -25.48 -4.05
N LEU A 159 -8.62 -24.99 -4.94
CA LEU A 159 -8.83 -25.04 -6.38
C LEU A 159 -7.86 -25.98 -7.13
N GLY A 160 -6.88 -26.53 -6.42
CA GLY A 160 -5.91 -27.46 -6.96
C GLY A 160 -4.55 -26.84 -7.29
N PRO A 161 -3.55 -27.71 -7.61
CA PRO A 161 -2.17 -27.28 -7.83
C PRO A 161 -1.97 -26.42 -9.08
N ASP A 162 -2.89 -26.47 -10.03
CA ASP A 162 -2.83 -25.71 -11.28
C ASP A 162 -3.43 -24.28 -11.14
N ALA A 163 -3.91 -23.92 -9.95
CA ALA A 163 -4.41 -22.59 -9.68
C ALA A 163 -3.23 -21.61 -9.52
N ASP A 164 -3.05 -20.74 -10.52
CA ASP A 164 -1.96 -19.77 -10.61
C ASP A 164 -2.25 -18.53 -9.76
N ALA A 165 -1.81 -18.54 -8.50
CA ALA A 165 -1.88 -17.41 -7.59
C ALA A 165 -0.49 -17.06 -7.04
N TYR A 166 -0.14 -15.79 -7.11
CA TYR A 166 1.21 -15.28 -6.81
C TYR A 166 1.16 -14.18 -5.76
N ALA A 167 2.23 -14.10 -4.98
CA ALA A 167 2.46 -13.02 -4.04
C ALA A 167 3.78 -12.32 -4.35
N MET A 168 3.80 -10.99 -4.27
CA MET A 168 5.03 -10.20 -4.48
C MET A 168 5.12 -9.09 -3.44
N THR A 169 6.30 -8.91 -2.86
CA THR A 169 6.57 -7.79 -1.96
C THR A 169 7.15 -6.61 -2.70
N ILE A 170 6.83 -5.42 -2.21
CA ILE A 170 7.44 -4.16 -2.64
C ILE A 170 8.38 -3.66 -1.54
N THR A 171 9.53 -3.15 -1.96
CA THR A 171 10.52 -2.57 -1.04
C THR A 171 9.94 -1.34 -0.35
N LEU A 172 10.18 -1.22 0.95
CA LEU A 172 9.83 -0.01 1.69
C LEU A 172 10.67 1.17 1.23
N LEU A 173 10.06 2.35 1.16
CA LEU A 173 10.75 3.59 0.90
C LEU A 173 11.46 4.04 2.19
N LEU A 174 12.74 3.79 2.24
CA LEU A 174 13.63 4.20 3.34
C LEU A 174 14.53 5.33 2.86
N ASN A 175 14.93 6.22 3.75
CA ASN A 175 16.00 7.17 3.47
C ASN A 175 17.38 6.49 3.60
N SER A 176 18.45 7.22 3.31
CA SER A 176 19.84 6.76 3.41
C SER A 176 20.26 6.31 4.82
N GLU A 177 19.54 6.76 5.86
CA GLU A 177 19.73 6.33 7.26
C GLU A 177 18.92 5.07 7.63
N GLY A 178 18.19 4.46 6.68
CA GLY A 178 17.33 3.30 6.92
C GLY A 178 15.99 3.61 7.59
N LYS A 179 15.60 4.88 7.70
CA LYS A 179 14.32 5.29 8.29
C LYS A 179 13.23 5.36 7.22
N LYS A 180 11.99 4.99 7.59
CA LYS A 180 10.83 5.13 6.69
C LYS A 180 10.60 6.58 6.29
N MET A 181 10.54 6.86 4.99
CA MET A 181 10.21 8.18 4.44
C MET A 181 8.71 8.49 4.61
N GLY A 182 8.35 9.77 4.48
CA GLY A 182 6.98 10.24 4.67
C GLY A 182 6.61 10.55 6.11
N LYS A 183 7.61 10.60 7.01
CA LYS A 183 7.47 11.08 8.40
C LYS A 183 8.46 12.19 8.65
N THR A 184 8.00 13.27 9.31
CA THR A 184 8.82 14.38 9.81
C THR A 184 8.80 14.36 11.34
N GLN A 185 9.55 15.24 11.98
CA GLN A 185 9.47 15.45 13.44
C GLN A 185 8.07 15.90 13.88
N SER A 186 7.35 16.62 13.01
CA SER A 186 5.98 17.11 13.23
C SER A 186 4.88 16.12 12.85
N GLY A 187 5.23 14.92 12.35
CA GLY A 187 4.27 13.88 11.99
C GLY A 187 4.40 13.33 10.58
N ALA A 188 3.31 12.79 10.04
CA ALA A 188 3.28 12.22 8.69
C ALA A 188 3.10 13.31 7.63
N VAL A 189 3.71 13.10 6.44
CA VAL A 189 3.41 13.88 5.23
C VAL A 189 2.18 13.23 4.57
N TRP A 190 1.07 13.94 4.60
CA TRP A 190 -0.21 13.44 4.13
C TRP A 190 -0.44 13.75 2.65
N LEU A 191 -1.20 12.88 1.97
CA LEU A 191 -1.70 13.14 0.61
C LEU A 191 -2.94 14.05 0.62
N ASP A 192 -3.56 14.23 1.78
CA ASP A 192 -4.70 15.12 1.99
C ASP A 192 -4.22 16.57 2.11
N PRO A 193 -4.63 17.50 1.22
CA PRO A 193 -4.20 18.89 1.23
C PRO A 193 -4.65 19.66 2.47
N ASN A 194 -5.66 19.17 3.21
CA ASN A 194 -6.10 19.78 4.47
C ASN A 194 -5.19 19.41 5.65
N LYS A 195 -4.36 18.38 5.52
CA LYS A 195 -3.43 17.92 6.56
C LYS A 195 -1.98 18.29 6.27
N THR A 196 -1.58 18.26 5.00
CA THR A 196 -0.30 18.73 4.50
C THR A 196 -0.59 19.56 3.25
N SER A 197 -0.31 20.86 3.29
CA SER A 197 -0.56 21.74 2.15
C SER A 197 0.26 21.29 0.92
N PRO A 198 -0.18 21.59 -0.32
CA PRO A 198 0.61 21.32 -1.51
C PRO A 198 2.02 21.93 -1.45
N PHE A 199 2.17 23.11 -0.84
CA PHE A 199 3.46 23.74 -0.63
C PHE A 199 4.35 22.97 0.35
N ASP A 200 3.83 22.56 1.51
CA ASP A 200 4.59 21.77 2.49
C ASP A 200 4.93 20.40 1.93
N PHE A 201 4.03 19.80 1.14
CA PHE A 201 4.29 18.55 0.44
C PHE A 201 5.43 18.71 -0.58
N TYR A 202 5.42 19.78 -1.37
CA TYR A 202 6.49 20.13 -2.29
C TYR A 202 7.82 20.34 -1.55
N GLN A 203 7.83 21.11 -0.48
CA GLN A 203 9.02 21.40 0.32
C GLN A 203 9.61 20.15 0.95
N TYR A 204 8.78 19.20 1.39
CA TYR A 204 9.27 17.92 1.90
C TYR A 204 10.12 17.18 0.86
N TRP A 205 9.64 17.07 -0.36
CA TRP A 205 10.36 16.39 -1.43
C TRP A 205 11.54 17.19 -1.98
N ARG A 206 11.43 18.51 -1.97
CA ARG A 206 12.51 19.43 -2.35
C ARG A 206 13.71 19.37 -1.39
N ASN A 207 13.47 18.97 -0.14
CA ASN A 207 14.47 18.91 0.93
C ASN A 207 14.96 17.49 1.27
N VAL A 208 14.73 16.49 0.40
CA VAL A 208 15.31 15.17 0.58
C VAL A 208 16.84 15.22 0.50
N ALA A 209 17.50 14.29 1.17
CA ALA A 209 18.96 14.20 1.12
C ALA A 209 19.45 13.88 -0.30
N ASP A 210 20.64 14.38 -0.67
CA ASP A 210 21.25 14.15 -1.99
C ASP A 210 21.35 12.65 -2.32
N ALA A 211 21.71 11.85 -1.33
CA ALA A 211 21.82 10.40 -1.46
C ALA A 211 20.46 9.69 -1.75
N ASP A 212 19.34 10.37 -1.51
CA ASP A 212 18.01 9.77 -1.64
C ASP A 212 17.26 10.20 -2.91
N VAL A 213 17.65 11.34 -3.52
CA VAL A 213 16.84 11.95 -4.57
C VAL A 213 16.64 11.04 -5.78
N MET A 214 17.69 10.42 -6.31
CA MET A 214 17.61 9.58 -7.50
C MET A 214 16.80 8.31 -7.24
N ARG A 215 16.92 7.72 -6.05
CA ARG A 215 16.09 6.59 -5.65
C ARG A 215 14.62 6.98 -5.57
N CYS A 216 14.31 8.15 -5.00
CA CYS A 216 12.94 8.64 -4.93
C CYS A 216 12.37 8.92 -6.33
N ILE A 217 13.13 9.52 -7.24
CA ILE A 217 12.72 9.74 -8.63
C ILE A 217 12.36 8.41 -9.30
N ARG A 218 13.24 7.39 -9.24
CA ARG A 218 13.00 6.08 -9.84
C ARG A 218 11.78 5.37 -9.27
N MET A 219 11.58 5.44 -7.97
CA MET A 219 10.53 4.68 -7.29
C MET A 219 9.16 5.35 -7.37
N LEU A 220 9.10 6.68 -7.37
CA LEU A 220 7.86 7.42 -7.14
C LEU A 220 7.35 8.21 -8.33
N THR A 221 8.25 8.63 -9.26
CA THR A 221 7.83 9.39 -10.45
C THR A 221 7.49 8.46 -11.62
N PHE A 222 6.89 9.02 -12.66
CA PHE A 222 6.53 8.33 -13.90
C PHE A 222 7.26 8.91 -15.10
N LEU A 223 8.41 9.56 -14.85
CA LEU A 223 9.31 10.03 -15.89
C LEU A 223 9.87 8.86 -16.72
N PRO A 224 10.15 9.06 -18.01
CA PRO A 224 10.85 8.08 -18.85
C PRO A 224 12.17 7.65 -18.22
N LEU A 225 12.51 6.37 -18.33
CA LEU A 225 13.77 5.85 -17.75
C LEU A 225 15.01 6.52 -18.35
N GLU A 226 14.99 6.86 -19.63
CA GLU A 226 16.08 7.55 -20.31
C GLU A 226 16.35 8.93 -19.68
N GLU A 227 15.31 9.67 -19.28
CA GLU A 227 15.44 10.94 -18.57
C GLU A 227 16.04 10.75 -17.18
N ILE A 228 15.57 9.72 -16.46
CA ILE A 228 16.08 9.39 -15.12
C ILE A 228 17.54 8.95 -15.19
N ASP A 229 17.89 8.10 -16.16
CA ASP A 229 19.26 7.61 -16.35
C ASP A 229 20.24 8.75 -16.71
N ALA A 230 19.77 9.75 -17.44
CA ALA A 230 20.57 10.94 -17.75
C ALA A 230 20.89 11.76 -16.48
N MET A 231 20.03 11.69 -15.45
CA MET A 231 20.26 12.38 -14.16
C MET A 231 21.19 11.62 -13.21
N ASP A 232 21.49 10.33 -13.44
CA ASP A 232 22.35 9.55 -12.54
C ASP A 232 23.78 10.10 -12.40
N SER A 233 24.25 10.82 -13.40
CA SER A 233 25.56 11.48 -13.39
C SER A 233 25.55 12.88 -12.76
N TRP A 234 24.40 13.34 -12.27
CA TRP A 234 24.28 14.68 -11.71
C TRP A 234 24.88 14.75 -10.32
N GLU A 235 25.69 15.78 -10.08
CA GLU A 235 26.38 16.03 -8.81
C GLU A 235 26.27 17.51 -8.42
N GLY A 236 26.54 17.83 -7.16
CA GLY A 236 26.60 19.20 -6.66
C GLY A 236 25.30 19.96 -6.88
N SER A 237 25.37 21.11 -7.52
CA SER A 237 24.19 21.98 -7.76
C SER A 237 23.12 21.34 -8.63
N LYS A 238 23.47 20.41 -9.53
CA LYS A 238 22.49 19.70 -10.36
C LYS A 238 21.58 18.77 -9.55
N LEU A 239 22.00 18.28 -8.39
CA LEU A 239 21.11 17.54 -7.49
C LEU A 239 19.97 18.40 -6.96
N ASN A 240 20.16 19.72 -6.82
CA ASN A 240 19.07 20.61 -6.47
C ASN A 240 18.01 20.70 -7.58
N GLU A 241 18.41 20.64 -8.84
CA GLU A 241 17.50 20.58 -9.98
C GLU A 241 16.73 19.22 -9.97
N ALA A 242 17.42 18.11 -9.71
CA ALA A 242 16.76 16.81 -9.55
C ALA A 242 15.73 16.80 -8.41
N LYS A 243 16.02 17.46 -7.29
CA LYS A 243 15.07 17.63 -6.17
C LYS A 243 13.86 18.48 -6.56
N GLU A 244 14.04 19.51 -7.38
CA GLU A 244 12.92 20.30 -7.91
C GLU A 244 12.03 19.46 -8.82
N ILE A 245 12.63 18.67 -9.71
CA ILE A 245 11.91 17.73 -10.57
C ILE A 245 11.12 16.73 -9.73
N LEU A 246 11.76 16.11 -8.74
CA LEU A 246 11.10 15.18 -7.82
C LEU A 246 9.88 15.82 -7.11
N ALA A 247 10.10 17.01 -6.53
CA ALA A 247 9.06 17.73 -5.79
C ALA A 247 7.90 18.13 -6.71
N PHE A 248 8.20 18.61 -7.91
CA PHE A 248 7.19 19.00 -8.89
C PHE A 248 6.36 17.79 -9.33
N GLU A 249 7.00 16.71 -9.78
CA GLU A 249 6.34 15.52 -10.29
C GLU A 249 5.44 14.87 -9.23
N LEU A 250 5.90 14.79 -7.98
CA LEU A 250 5.10 14.21 -6.90
C LEU A 250 3.95 15.13 -6.48
N THR A 251 4.15 16.43 -6.44
CA THR A 251 3.09 17.39 -6.13
C THR A 251 2.04 17.40 -7.25
N LYS A 252 2.47 17.38 -8.51
CA LYS A 252 1.59 17.24 -9.68
C LYS A 252 0.75 15.96 -9.62
N LEU A 253 1.37 14.84 -9.28
CA LEU A 253 0.68 13.54 -9.16
C LEU A 253 -0.39 13.55 -8.07
N VAL A 254 -0.14 14.18 -6.92
CA VAL A 254 -1.01 14.16 -5.74
C VAL A 254 -2.02 15.29 -5.74
N HIS A 255 -1.61 16.50 -6.12
CA HIS A 255 -2.40 17.72 -5.96
C HIS A 255 -2.81 18.36 -7.28
N GLY A 256 -2.25 17.90 -8.41
CA GLY A 256 -2.47 18.48 -9.74
C GLY A 256 -1.40 19.47 -10.15
N GLU A 257 -1.34 19.74 -11.45
CA GLU A 257 -0.28 20.54 -12.07
C GLU A 257 -0.31 22.01 -11.62
N GLU A 258 -1.49 22.59 -11.48
CA GLU A 258 -1.66 23.97 -11.02
C GLU A 258 -1.09 24.20 -9.63
N GLU A 259 -1.39 23.29 -8.69
CA GLU A 259 -0.87 23.39 -7.32
C GLU A 259 0.64 23.08 -7.25
N ALA A 260 1.14 22.19 -8.11
CA ALA A 260 2.58 21.95 -8.23
C ALA A 260 3.32 23.20 -8.73
N GLN A 261 2.77 23.89 -9.73
CA GLN A 261 3.36 25.13 -10.26
C GLN A 261 3.36 26.24 -9.21
N LYS A 262 2.23 26.44 -8.50
CA LYS A 262 2.15 27.43 -7.41
C LYS A 262 3.18 27.15 -6.31
N ALA A 263 3.32 25.88 -5.93
CA ALA A 263 4.27 25.46 -4.89
C ALA A 263 5.72 25.68 -5.34
N GLN A 264 6.04 25.38 -6.60
CA GLN A 264 7.37 25.60 -7.18
C GLN A 264 7.71 27.08 -7.25
N ASP A 265 6.80 27.92 -7.75
CA ASP A 265 7.02 29.38 -7.86
C ASP A 265 7.21 29.99 -6.48
N ALA A 266 6.40 29.62 -5.50
CA ALA A 266 6.56 30.07 -4.12
C ALA A 266 7.90 29.63 -3.51
N ALA A 267 8.34 28.38 -3.78
CA ALA A 267 9.61 27.87 -3.27
C ALA A 267 10.84 28.53 -3.90
N ARG A 268 10.72 29.02 -5.14
CA ARG A 268 11.78 29.76 -5.84
C ARG A 268 11.84 31.24 -5.45
N ALA A 269 10.76 31.77 -4.89
CA ALA A 269 10.70 33.17 -4.41
C ALA A 269 11.26 33.35 -3.00
N LEU A 270 11.51 32.28 -2.27
CA LEU A 270 12.15 32.24 -0.95
C LEU A 270 13.67 32.12 -1.06
#